data_d89f452d48757d3282532727cff5b379
#
_entry.id   d89f452d48757d3282532727cff5b379
#
_cell.length_a   1.000
_cell.length_b   1.000
_cell.length_c   1.000
_cell.angle_alpha   90.00
_cell.angle_beta   90.00
_cell.angle_gamma   90.00
#
_symmetry.space_group_name_H-M   'P 1'
#
loop_
_entity.id
_entity.type
_entity.pdbx_description
1 polymer ?
#
loop_
_entity_poly.entity_id
_entity_poly.type
_entity_poly.pdbx_seq_one_letter_code
_entity_poly.pdbx_strand_id
1 'polypeptide(L)'
;MLDPTLCTHKPLTNSWTSLSWQLFDWLTTPALVIPPLVLLVVLPWLFRRLRWRRRISALGTVLLVAYLLALSPTMLKLGSRALITFLPSDTGQTADAIVILGRGKGMRPQRVDVSAQLWEARRAPLLFASGWGDAQEIATMLEKKGIPADAIDGEPCSRTTEENARFTAAILQPRKVHHILLVTDPPHMLRSLLTFRSLGFDVTPYTNPLPQGLNARTKAFIVFREYLGIVGYGLQGRFLPREPSAADLNPTAIVPIKETPPDQLVAPAVAG
;
A
#
# COMPACT_ATOMS: atom_id res chain seq x y z
N MET A 1 -8.68 12.28 -17.70
CA MET A 1 -7.70 11.19 -17.78
C MET A 1 -8.07 9.92 -17.01
N LEU A 2 -9.23 9.82 -16.44
CA LEU A 2 -9.68 8.68 -15.62
C LEU A 2 -10.27 7.49 -16.43
N ASP A 3 -9.98 7.37 -17.69
CA ASP A 3 -10.48 6.26 -18.53
C ASP A 3 -9.58 5.03 -18.36
N PRO A 4 -10.06 3.94 -17.71
CA PRO A 4 -9.29 2.71 -17.54
C PRO A 4 -8.99 1.97 -18.84
N THR A 5 -9.73 2.26 -19.92
CA THR A 5 -9.50 1.64 -21.23
C THR A 5 -8.17 2.07 -21.87
N LEU A 6 -7.62 3.20 -21.39
CA LEU A 6 -6.32 3.72 -21.80
C LEU A 6 -5.16 3.02 -21.09
N CYS A 7 -5.44 2.13 -20.12
CA CYS A 7 -4.41 1.42 -19.39
C CYS A 7 -3.85 0.26 -20.21
N THR A 8 -2.73 0.50 -20.84
CA THR A 8 -2.06 -0.44 -21.72
C THR A 8 -0.75 -0.96 -21.08
N HIS A 9 -0.77 -1.31 -19.81
CA HIS A 9 0.46 -1.66 -19.08
C HIS A 9 0.60 -3.16 -18.84
N LYS A 10 1.73 -3.75 -19.26
CA LYS A 10 2.18 -5.05 -18.75
C LYS A 10 2.71 -4.83 -17.33
N PRO A 11 2.12 -5.46 -16.30
CA PRO A 11 2.61 -5.26 -14.94
C PRO A 11 4.07 -5.70 -14.84
N LEU A 12 4.94 -4.81 -14.36
CA LEU A 12 6.38 -5.03 -14.21
C LEU A 12 6.73 -6.15 -13.19
N THR A 13 5.73 -6.80 -12.57
CA THR A 13 5.93 -7.62 -11.36
C THR A 13 5.06 -8.87 -11.26
N ASN A 14 4.83 -9.61 -12.36
CA ASN A 14 3.82 -10.68 -12.37
C ASN A 14 4.08 -11.88 -11.45
N SER A 15 5.30 -12.36 -11.29
CA SER A 15 5.57 -13.57 -10.50
C SER A 15 5.98 -13.29 -9.06
N TRP A 16 6.83 -12.30 -8.84
CA TRP A 16 7.31 -11.95 -7.51
C TRP A 16 6.22 -11.32 -6.64
N THR A 17 5.39 -10.46 -7.22
CA THR A 17 4.29 -9.81 -6.49
C THR A 17 3.24 -10.83 -6.07
N SER A 18 2.82 -11.74 -6.96
CA SER A 18 1.86 -12.79 -6.62
C SER A 18 2.39 -13.78 -5.58
N LEU A 19 3.66 -14.19 -5.70
CA LEU A 19 4.30 -15.06 -4.73
C LEU A 19 4.40 -14.40 -3.34
N SER A 20 4.79 -13.14 -3.29
CA SER A 20 4.86 -12.39 -2.03
C SER A 20 3.47 -12.23 -1.38
N TRP A 21 2.42 -11.97 -2.15
CA TRP A 21 1.05 -11.91 -1.65
C TRP A 21 0.60 -13.24 -1.05
N GLN A 22 0.84 -14.36 -1.74
CA GLN A 22 0.51 -15.70 -1.24
C GLN A 22 1.27 -16.05 0.04
N LEU A 23 2.57 -15.74 0.08
CA LEU A 23 3.40 -15.95 1.26
C LEU A 23 2.89 -15.13 2.46
N PHE A 24 2.48 -13.88 2.23
CA PHE A 24 1.92 -13.03 3.26
C PHE A 24 0.59 -13.54 3.79
N ASP A 25 -0.31 -13.92 2.89
CA ASP A 25 -1.59 -14.49 3.29
C ASP A 25 -1.39 -15.76 4.13
N TRP A 26 -0.45 -16.60 3.73
CA TRP A 26 -0.07 -17.79 4.49
C TRP A 26 0.51 -17.44 5.87
N LEU A 27 1.49 -16.54 5.94
CA LEU A 27 2.13 -16.11 7.19
C LEU A 27 1.17 -15.40 8.16
N THR A 28 0.19 -14.68 7.65
CA THR A 28 -0.80 -13.99 8.49
C THR A 28 -2.01 -14.85 8.85
N THR A 29 -2.04 -16.13 8.41
CA THR A 29 -3.09 -17.09 8.74
C THR A 29 -2.61 -18.02 9.86
N PRO A 30 -2.99 -17.79 11.15
CA PRO A 30 -2.51 -18.59 12.28
C PRO A 30 -2.80 -20.08 12.15
N ALA A 31 -3.93 -20.44 11.54
CA ALA A 31 -4.33 -21.83 11.32
C ALA A 31 -3.35 -22.59 10.39
N LEU A 32 -2.59 -21.90 9.54
CA LEU A 32 -1.61 -22.52 8.66
C LEU A 32 -0.20 -22.52 9.25
N VAL A 33 0.13 -21.59 10.15
CA VAL A 33 1.49 -21.42 10.70
C VAL A 33 1.66 -22.13 12.05
N ILE A 34 0.64 -22.03 12.94
CA ILE A 34 0.75 -22.61 14.29
C ILE A 34 0.90 -24.14 14.27
N PRO A 35 0.13 -24.94 13.50
CA PRO A 35 0.26 -26.39 13.52
C PRO A 35 1.67 -26.89 13.16
N PRO A 36 2.32 -26.47 12.06
CA PRO A 36 3.69 -26.91 11.76
C PRO A 36 4.70 -26.46 12.80
N LEU A 37 4.54 -25.28 13.43
CA LEU A 37 5.42 -24.84 14.52
C LEU A 37 5.24 -25.72 15.77
N VAL A 38 4.00 -26.08 16.12
CA VAL A 38 3.70 -27.02 17.22
C VAL A 38 4.29 -28.40 16.93
N LEU A 39 4.14 -28.88 15.68
CA LEU A 39 4.75 -30.15 15.27
C LEU A 39 6.29 -30.09 15.42
N LEU A 40 6.92 -28.97 15.05
CA LEU A 40 8.37 -28.79 15.23
C LEU A 40 8.79 -28.85 16.70
N VAL A 41 7.94 -28.41 17.63
CA VAL A 41 8.17 -28.51 19.09
C VAL A 41 8.00 -29.94 19.58
N VAL A 42 6.93 -30.63 19.19
CA VAL A 42 6.49 -31.90 19.80
C VAL A 42 7.10 -33.12 19.09
N LEU A 43 7.12 -33.12 17.75
CA LEU A 43 7.51 -34.28 16.96
C LEU A 43 8.92 -34.82 17.28
N PRO A 44 9.97 -34.02 17.56
CA PRO A 44 11.29 -34.53 17.89
C PRO A 44 11.33 -35.41 19.15
N TRP A 45 10.35 -35.26 20.05
CA TRP A 45 10.29 -36.06 21.29
C TRP A 45 9.75 -37.44 21.07
N LEU A 46 9.05 -37.71 19.97
CA LEU A 46 8.61 -39.04 19.57
C LEU A 46 9.78 -39.92 19.09
N PHE A 47 10.86 -39.27 18.59
CA PHE A 47 12.03 -39.95 18.07
C PHE A 47 13.17 -39.95 19.09
N ARG A 48 13.18 -40.99 19.98
CA ARG A 48 14.19 -41.10 21.07
C ARG A 48 15.64 -41.10 20.58
N ARG A 49 15.90 -41.59 19.36
CA ARG A 49 17.25 -41.68 18.76
C ARG A 49 17.73 -40.36 18.15
N LEU A 50 16.92 -39.33 18.07
CA LEU A 50 17.31 -38.06 17.44
C LEU A 50 18.21 -37.25 18.39
N ARG A 51 19.52 -37.18 18.07
CA ARG A 51 20.53 -36.45 18.87
C ARG A 51 20.19 -34.96 19.07
N TRP A 52 19.50 -34.34 18.12
CA TRP A 52 19.24 -32.90 18.08
C TRP A 52 17.81 -32.52 18.53
N ARG A 53 17.05 -33.46 19.08
CA ARG A 53 15.66 -33.28 19.49
C ARG A 53 15.44 -32.03 20.34
N ARG A 54 16.32 -31.78 21.35
CA ARG A 54 16.21 -30.60 22.22
C ARG A 54 16.43 -29.31 21.46
N ARG A 55 17.41 -29.28 20.53
CA ARG A 55 17.69 -28.06 19.71
C ARG A 55 16.57 -27.74 18.74
N ILE A 56 16.01 -28.75 18.09
CA ILE A 56 14.88 -28.60 17.15
C ILE A 56 13.64 -28.13 17.91
N SER A 57 13.33 -28.77 19.05
CA SER A 57 12.19 -28.36 19.88
C SER A 57 12.37 -26.95 20.44
N ALA A 58 13.57 -26.57 20.90
CA ALA A 58 13.86 -25.22 21.34
C ALA A 58 13.71 -24.19 20.20
N LEU A 59 14.21 -24.48 19.01
CA LEU A 59 14.01 -23.64 17.82
C LEU A 59 12.50 -23.48 17.50
N GLY A 60 11.75 -24.58 17.49
CA GLY A 60 10.31 -24.55 17.29
C GLY A 60 9.57 -23.70 18.32
N THR A 61 9.97 -23.81 19.60
CA THR A 61 9.41 -22.99 20.68
C THR A 61 9.71 -21.51 20.48
N VAL A 62 10.96 -21.16 20.16
CA VAL A 62 11.36 -19.78 19.90
C VAL A 62 10.58 -19.19 18.72
N LEU A 63 10.47 -19.93 17.63
CA LEU A 63 9.70 -19.50 16.44
C LEU A 63 8.22 -19.34 16.76
N LEU A 64 7.61 -20.26 17.50
CA LEU A 64 6.21 -20.19 17.90
C LEU A 64 5.96 -18.96 18.79
N VAL A 65 6.78 -18.74 19.81
CA VAL A 65 6.67 -17.59 20.70
C VAL A 65 6.87 -16.29 19.93
N ALA A 66 7.89 -16.20 19.07
CA ALA A 66 8.14 -15.04 18.23
C ALA A 66 6.95 -14.74 17.30
N TYR A 67 6.35 -15.77 16.70
CA TYR A 67 5.19 -15.64 15.86
C TYR A 67 3.97 -15.10 16.62
N LEU A 68 3.67 -15.67 17.79
CA LEU A 68 2.55 -15.21 18.64
C LEU A 68 2.76 -13.79 19.14
N LEU A 69 4.00 -13.43 19.52
CA LEU A 69 4.34 -12.06 19.90
C LEU A 69 4.16 -11.09 18.73
N ALA A 70 4.63 -11.46 17.53
CA ALA A 70 4.51 -10.63 16.34
C ALA A 70 3.05 -10.32 15.97
N LEU A 71 2.14 -11.29 16.15
CA LEU A 71 0.70 -11.11 15.91
C LEU A 71 -0.05 -10.47 17.08
N SER A 72 0.62 -10.25 18.22
CA SER A 72 -0.04 -9.65 19.39
C SER A 72 -0.52 -8.22 19.10
N PRO A 73 -1.65 -7.79 19.66
CA PRO A 73 -2.17 -6.43 19.47
C PRO A 73 -1.16 -5.35 19.85
N THR A 74 -0.32 -5.62 20.86
CA THR A 74 0.72 -4.70 21.33
C THR A 74 1.82 -4.52 20.28
N MET A 75 2.33 -5.62 19.71
CA MET A 75 3.36 -5.56 18.67
C MET A 75 2.83 -4.94 17.38
N LEU A 76 1.59 -5.23 17.00
CA LEU A 76 0.96 -4.60 15.85
C LEU A 76 0.76 -3.08 16.03
N LYS A 77 0.37 -2.65 17.24
CA LYS A 77 0.32 -1.23 17.59
C LYS A 77 1.69 -0.57 17.52
N LEU A 78 2.70 -1.20 18.11
CA LEU A 78 4.07 -0.69 18.12
C LEU A 78 4.62 -0.60 16.69
N GLY A 79 4.47 -1.66 15.90
CA GLY A 79 4.86 -1.69 14.49
C GLY A 79 4.17 -0.60 13.67
N SER A 80 2.85 -0.45 13.82
CA SER A 80 2.12 0.62 13.14
C SER A 80 2.61 2.02 13.55
N ARG A 81 2.90 2.24 14.83
CA ARG A 81 3.47 3.51 15.32
C ARG A 81 4.86 3.77 14.76
N ALA A 82 5.73 2.77 14.70
CA ALA A 82 7.08 2.92 14.16
C ALA A 82 7.07 3.38 12.69
N LEU A 83 6.09 2.95 11.90
CA LEU A 83 5.93 3.37 10.50
C LEU A 83 5.56 4.86 10.34
N ILE A 84 5.01 5.49 11.37
CA ILE A 84 4.61 6.90 11.32
C ILE A 84 5.51 7.83 12.13
N THR A 85 6.40 7.29 12.97
CA THR A 85 7.22 8.08 13.90
C THR A 85 8.14 9.07 13.19
N PHE A 86 8.60 8.74 11.99
CA PHE A 86 9.53 9.56 11.21
C PHE A 86 8.85 10.35 10.09
N LEU A 87 7.52 10.39 10.06
CA LEU A 87 6.81 11.21 9.10
C LEU A 87 6.91 12.68 9.50
N PRO A 88 7.18 13.59 8.56
CA PRO A 88 7.09 15.02 8.83
C PRO A 88 5.64 15.38 9.20
N SER A 89 5.50 16.32 10.11
CA SER A 89 4.19 16.86 10.48
C SER A 89 3.66 17.77 9.38
N ASP A 90 2.35 17.74 9.18
CA ASP A 90 1.68 18.73 8.34
C ASP A 90 1.75 20.11 9.01
N THR A 91 2.31 21.08 8.32
CA THR A 91 2.45 22.47 8.80
C THR A 91 1.25 23.34 8.47
N GLY A 92 0.22 22.78 7.80
CA GLY A 92 -0.94 23.54 7.36
C GLY A 92 -0.72 24.35 6.07
N GLN A 93 0.44 24.25 5.43
CA GLN A 93 0.72 24.95 4.16
C GLN A 93 -0.13 24.42 3.01
N THR A 94 -0.43 25.29 2.05
CA THR A 94 -1.08 24.90 0.80
C THR A 94 -0.10 24.12 -0.08
N ALA A 95 -0.63 23.21 -0.86
CA ALA A 95 0.10 22.44 -1.87
C ALA A 95 -0.49 22.69 -3.26
N ASP A 96 0.19 22.21 -4.30
CA ASP A 96 -0.29 22.32 -5.67
C ASP A 96 -1.42 21.30 -5.95
N ALA A 97 -1.33 20.11 -5.32
CA ALA A 97 -2.34 19.07 -5.46
C ALA A 97 -2.47 18.19 -4.21
N ILE A 98 -3.67 17.63 -4.00
CA ILE A 98 -3.94 16.52 -3.06
C ILE A 98 -3.89 15.23 -3.86
N VAL A 99 -2.88 14.39 -3.63
CA VAL A 99 -2.71 13.08 -4.28
C VAL A 99 -3.28 11.99 -3.40
N ILE A 100 -4.27 11.25 -3.91
CA ILE A 100 -5.04 10.25 -3.18
C ILE A 100 -4.68 8.86 -3.70
N LEU A 101 -4.05 8.02 -2.88
CA LEU A 101 -3.61 6.70 -3.31
C LEU A 101 -4.71 5.65 -3.18
N GLY A 102 -4.91 4.85 -4.22
CA GLY A 102 -5.76 3.66 -4.19
C GLY A 102 -5.21 2.56 -3.27
N ARG A 103 -6.09 1.91 -2.52
CA ARG A 103 -5.78 0.80 -1.59
C ARG A 103 -6.88 -0.25 -1.52
N GLY A 104 -7.79 -0.22 -2.48
CA GLY A 104 -8.93 -1.11 -2.57
C GLY A 104 -10.21 -0.57 -1.92
N LYS A 105 -11.31 -1.17 -2.30
CA LYS A 105 -12.68 -0.74 -2.01
C LYS A 105 -12.95 -0.42 -0.54
N GLY A 106 -12.50 -1.27 0.38
CA GLY A 106 -12.78 -1.12 1.82
C GLY A 106 -12.11 0.09 2.48
N MET A 107 -11.16 0.73 1.81
CA MET A 107 -10.41 1.87 2.35
C MET A 107 -10.70 3.21 1.65
N ARG A 108 -11.55 3.23 0.63
CA ARG A 108 -11.88 4.45 -0.13
C ARG A 108 -12.63 5.51 0.68
N PRO A 109 -13.68 5.19 1.46
CA PRO A 109 -14.52 6.21 2.09
C PRO A 109 -13.70 7.17 2.95
N GLN A 110 -12.82 6.65 3.81
CA GLN A 110 -12.01 7.47 4.72
C GLN A 110 -11.06 8.41 3.98
N ARG A 111 -10.52 7.97 2.82
CA ARG A 111 -9.65 8.82 1.98
C ARG A 111 -10.42 9.92 1.30
N VAL A 112 -11.57 9.58 0.74
CA VAL A 112 -12.46 10.54 0.10
C VAL A 112 -12.92 11.59 1.11
N ASP A 113 -13.31 11.18 2.33
CA ASP A 113 -13.73 12.09 3.39
C ASP A 113 -12.62 13.08 3.77
N VAL A 114 -11.42 12.57 4.00
CA VAL A 114 -10.25 13.38 4.35
C VAL A 114 -9.85 14.30 3.20
N SER A 115 -9.85 13.80 1.97
CA SER A 115 -9.48 14.62 0.80
C SER A 115 -10.49 15.72 0.50
N ALA A 116 -11.78 15.45 0.70
CA ALA A 116 -12.81 16.47 0.59
C ALA A 116 -12.64 17.56 1.65
N GLN A 117 -12.38 17.19 2.91
CA GLN A 117 -12.10 18.16 3.98
C GLN A 117 -10.87 19.04 3.67
N LEU A 118 -9.80 18.45 3.13
CA LEU A 118 -8.61 19.19 2.73
C LEU A 118 -8.91 20.16 1.59
N TRP A 119 -9.72 19.75 0.62
CA TRP A 119 -10.12 20.61 -0.49
C TRP A 119 -11.02 21.77 -0.01
N GLU A 120 -12.01 21.50 0.83
CA GLU A 120 -12.87 22.51 1.47
C GLU A 120 -12.05 23.52 2.29
N ALA A 121 -11.00 23.03 2.97
CA ALA A 121 -10.04 23.86 3.69
C ALA A 121 -9.07 24.62 2.75
N ARG A 122 -9.25 24.52 1.43
CA ARG A 122 -8.43 25.17 0.39
C ARG A 122 -6.93 24.82 0.50
N ARG A 123 -6.62 23.58 0.89
CA ARG A 123 -5.25 23.11 1.04
C ARG A 123 -4.57 22.87 -0.32
N ALA A 124 -5.33 22.60 -1.39
CA ALA A 124 -4.84 22.55 -2.77
C ALA A 124 -6.01 22.76 -3.75
N PRO A 125 -5.74 23.29 -4.97
CA PRO A 125 -6.76 23.50 -5.99
C PRO A 125 -7.12 22.23 -6.77
N LEU A 126 -6.29 21.17 -6.73
CA LEU A 126 -6.44 19.95 -7.52
C LEU A 126 -6.48 18.73 -6.60
N LEU A 127 -7.43 17.83 -6.86
CA LEU A 127 -7.49 16.47 -6.31
C LEU A 127 -7.08 15.49 -7.40
N PHE A 128 -6.06 14.66 -7.11
CA PHE A 128 -5.53 13.69 -8.06
C PHE A 128 -5.62 12.27 -7.49
N ALA A 129 -6.50 11.44 -8.04
CA ALA A 129 -6.66 10.06 -7.62
C ALA A 129 -5.75 9.13 -8.41
N SER A 130 -5.00 8.25 -7.75
CA SER A 130 -4.06 7.33 -8.38
C SER A 130 -4.32 5.89 -7.93
N GLY A 131 -4.50 4.98 -8.89
CA GLY A 131 -4.62 3.55 -8.60
C GLY A 131 -5.65 2.81 -9.44
N TRP A 132 -5.27 1.60 -9.88
CA TRP A 132 -6.15 0.68 -10.61
C TRP A 132 -7.42 0.36 -9.82
N GLY A 133 -8.59 0.51 -10.46
CA GLY A 133 -9.89 0.23 -9.87
C GLY A 133 -10.31 1.16 -8.71
N ASP A 134 -9.43 2.05 -8.28
CA ASP A 134 -9.70 3.00 -7.19
C ASP A 134 -9.85 4.44 -7.69
N ALA A 135 -9.04 4.88 -8.64
CA ALA A 135 -8.98 6.28 -9.04
C ALA A 135 -10.34 6.81 -9.55
N GLN A 136 -10.98 6.08 -10.44
CA GLN A 136 -12.27 6.45 -11.00
C GLN A 136 -13.38 6.46 -9.93
N GLU A 137 -13.39 5.47 -9.05
CA GLU A 137 -14.35 5.39 -7.96
C GLU A 137 -14.16 6.53 -6.94
N ILE A 138 -12.91 6.84 -6.61
CA ILE A 138 -12.57 7.98 -5.74
C ILE A 138 -13.08 9.28 -6.37
N ALA A 139 -12.82 9.50 -7.65
CA ALA A 139 -13.31 10.68 -8.37
C ALA A 139 -14.84 10.79 -8.31
N THR A 140 -15.56 9.70 -8.63
CA THR A 140 -17.02 9.65 -8.55
C THR A 140 -17.55 9.95 -7.14
N MET A 141 -16.84 9.47 -6.11
CA MET A 141 -17.23 9.75 -4.72
C MET A 141 -16.96 11.20 -4.32
N LEU A 142 -15.88 11.82 -4.82
CA LEU A 142 -15.58 13.24 -4.61
C LEU A 142 -16.63 14.15 -5.29
N GLU A 143 -17.00 13.84 -6.54
CA GLU A 143 -18.08 14.54 -7.26
C GLU A 143 -19.42 14.46 -6.50
N LYS A 144 -19.77 13.28 -5.96
CA LYS A 144 -20.97 13.11 -5.10
C LYS A 144 -20.93 13.94 -3.82
N LYS A 145 -19.74 14.35 -3.36
CA LYS A 145 -19.56 15.29 -2.25
C LYS A 145 -19.64 16.77 -2.68
N GLY A 146 -19.92 17.05 -3.94
CA GLY A 146 -20.06 18.41 -4.47
C GLY A 146 -18.76 19.05 -4.92
N ILE A 147 -17.67 18.28 -5.05
CA ILE A 147 -16.41 18.80 -5.60
C ILE A 147 -16.54 18.88 -7.11
N PRO A 148 -16.24 20.04 -7.74
CA PRO A 148 -16.35 20.23 -9.18
C PRO A 148 -15.45 19.26 -9.95
N ALA A 149 -15.96 18.73 -11.07
CA ALA A 149 -15.22 17.76 -11.88
C ALA A 149 -13.91 18.30 -12.47
N ASP A 150 -13.83 19.61 -12.70
CA ASP A 150 -12.62 20.30 -13.18
C ASP A 150 -11.52 20.40 -12.11
N ALA A 151 -11.87 20.25 -10.83
CA ALA A 151 -10.92 20.16 -9.72
C ALA A 151 -10.45 18.72 -9.46
N ILE A 152 -10.96 17.73 -10.19
CA ILE A 152 -10.65 16.31 -10.00
C ILE A 152 -9.96 15.74 -11.24
N ASP A 153 -8.79 15.13 -11.05
CA ASP A 153 -8.10 14.39 -12.10
C ASP A 153 -7.50 13.09 -11.51
N GLY A 154 -6.87 12.27 -12.33
CA GLY A 154 -6.24 11.06 -11.83
C GLY A 154 -5.70 10.14 -12.90
N GLU A 155 -5.13 9.04 -12.45
CA GLU A 155 -4.64 7.94 -13.29
C GLU A 155 -5.18 6.59 -12.76
N PRO A 156 -5.87 5.81 -13.59
CA PRO A 156 -6.49 4.56 -13.19
C PRO A 156 -5.62 3.33 -13.45
N CYS A 157 -4.35 3.48 -13.81
CA CYS A 157 -3.56 2.40 -14.38
C CYS A 157 -2.58 1.75 -13.41
N SER A 158 -2.15 2.46 -12.37
CA SER A 158 -1.13 1.99 -11.42
C SER A 158 -1.64 0.88 -10.50
N ARG A 159 -0.85 -0.16 -10.33
CA ARG A 159 -1.13 -1.32 -9.46
C ARG A 159 -0.17 -1.43 -8.28
N THR A 160 0.91 -0.67 -8.31
CA THR A 160 1.94 -0.65 -7.27
C THR A 160 2.21 0.78 -6.83
N THR A 161 2.77 0.98 -5.63
CA THR A 161 3.14 2.31 -5.15
C THR A 161 4.19 2.97 -6.05
N GLU A 162 5.05 2.16 -6.64
CA GLU A 162 6.02 2.62 -7.64
C GLU A 162 5.32 3.21 -8.86
N GLU A 163 4.35 2.49 -9.40
CA GLU A 163 3.57 2.95 -10.55
C GLU A 163 2.71 4.16 -10.20
N ASN A 164 2.09 4.18 -8.99
CA ASN A 164 1.37 5.37 -8.52
C ASN A 164 2.27 6.61 -8.58
N ALA A 165 3.47 6.54 -8.02
CA ALA A 165 4.38 7.67 -7.98
C ALA A 165 4.89 8.05 -9.39
N ARG A 166 5.26 7.08 -10.22
CA ARG A 166 5.76 7.32 -11.59
C ARG A 166 4.69 7.93 -12.48
N PHE A 167 3.47 7.39 -12.49
CA PHE A 167 2.40 7.91 -13.34
C PHE A 167 1.89 9.26 -12.85
N THR A 168 1.82 9.45 -11.52
CA THR A 168 1.54 10.78 -10.96
C THR A 168 2.60 11.79 -11.37
N ALA A 169 3.89 11.45 -11.29
CA ALA A 169 4.97 12.33 -11.70
C ALA A 169 4.89 12.67 -13.20
N ALA A 170 4.67 11.67 -14.06
CA ALA A 170 4.53 11.85 -15.50
C ALA A 170 3.39 12.81 -15.89
N ILE A 171 2.31 12.82 -15.10
CA ILE A 171 1.13 13.67 -15.39
C ILE A 171 1.24 15.04 -14.73
N LEU A 172 1.71 15.12 -13.50
CA LEU A 172 1.64 16.33 -12.70
C LEU A 172 2.88 17.24 -12.85
N GLN A 173 4.09 16.69 -12.99
CA GLN A 173 5.31 17.51 -13.09
C GLN A 173 5.34 18.40 -14.35
N PRO A 174 4.92 17.95 -15.55
CA PRO A 174 4.80 18.85 -16.70
C PRO A 174 3.82 20.01 -16.50
N ARG A 175 2.87 19.87 -15.54
CA ARG A 175 1.93 20.91 -15.14
C ARG A 175 2.48 21.81 -14.02
N LYS A 176 3.77 21.68 -13.69
CA LYS A 176 4.46 22.41 -12.62
C LYS A 176 3.92 22.14 -11.22
N VAL A 177 3.35 20.96 -11.00
CA VAL A 177 2.94 20.48 -9.68
C VAL A 177 4.14 19.78 -9.05
N HIS A 178 4.67 20.35 -7.99
CA HIS A 178 5.85 19.83 -7.28
C HIS A 178 5.58 19.57 -5.81
N HIS A 179 4.80 20.42 -5.15
CA HIS A 179 4.41 20.23 -3.76
C HIS A 179 3.04 19.53 -3.69
N ILE A 180 2.98 18.37 -3.05
CA ILE A 180 1.75 17.57 -2.94
C ILE A 180 1.40 17.24 -1.50
N LEU A 181 0.10 17.26 -1.18
CA LEU A 181 -0.46 16.62 -0.01
C LEU A 181 -0.77 15.15 -0.37
N LEU A 182 -0.01 14.22 0.19
CA LEU A 182 -0.17 12.80 -0.11
C LEU A 182 -1.12 12.15 0.90
N VAL A 183 -2.27 11.65 0.44
CA VAL A 183 -3.31 11.05 1.28
C VAL A 183 -3.30 9.53 1.15
N THR A 184 -3.01 8.84 2.26
CA THR A 184 -3.13 7.38 2.39
C THR A 184 -3.20 6.95 3.87
N ASP A 185 -3.38 5.65 4.13
CA ASP A 185 -3.43 5.12 5.50
C ASP A 185 -2.06 5.16 6.20
N PRO A 186 -2.04 5.24 7.57
CA PRO A 186 -0.80 5.41 8.32
C PRO A 186 0.27 4.34 8.04
N PRO A 187 -0.03 3.03 7.98
CA PRO A 187 0.99 2.02 7.67
C PRO A 187 1.64 2.21 6.30
N HIS A 188 0.86 2.65 5.30
CA HIS A 188 1.32 2.83 3.92
C HIS A 188 2.11 4.12 3.69
N MET A 189 1.95 5.10 4.56
CA MET A 189 2.44 6.46 4.34
C MET A 189 3.96 6.51 4.15
N LEU A 190 4.74 5.85 5.00
CA LEU A 190 6.20 5.94 4.93
C LEU A 190 6.75 5.46 3.57
N ARG A 191 6.28 4.32 3.09
CA ARG A 191 6.72 3.79 1.78
C ARG A 191 6.30 4.70 0.64
N SER A 192 5.07 5.21 0.68
CA SER A 192 4.57 6.14 -0.33
C SER A 192 5.34 7.45 -0.32
N LEU A 193 5.56 8.05 0.85
CA LEU A 193 6.35 9.28 1.02
C LEU A 193 7.74 9.14 0.39
N LEU A 194 8.47 8.08 0.74
CA LEU A 194 9.82 7.84 0.23
C LEU A 194 9.84 7.65 -1.30
N THR A 195 8.83 6.92 -1.82
CA THR A 195 8.73 6.68 -3.27
C THR A 195 8.39 7.95 -4.05
N PHE A 196 7.48 8.78 -3.57
CA PHE A 196 7.13 10.03 -4.24
C PHE A 196 8.28 11.05 -4.16
N ARG A 197 8.95 11.14 -3.01
CA ARG A 197 10.15 12.00 -2.87
C ARG A 197 11.28 11.58 -3.79
N SER A 198 11.49 10.29 -4.01
CA SER A 198 12.53 9.81 -4.93
C SER A 198 12.31 10.23 -6.38
N LEU A 199 11.09 10.63 -6.74
CA LEU A 199 10.72 11.15 -8.06
C LEU A 199 10.58 12.68 -8.09
N GLY A 200 11.12 13.39 -7.09
CA GLY A 200 11.25 14.84 -7.10
C GLY A 200 10.06 15.63 -6.56
N PHE A 201 9.06 14.96 -5.95
CA PHE A 201 7.99 15.68 -5.26
C PHE A 201 8.44 16.18 -3.88
N ASP A 202 8.04 17.38 -3.53
CA ASP A 202 7.95 17.83 -2.15
C ASP A 202 6.63 17.30 -1.57
N VAL A 203 6.72 16.44 -0.55
CA VAL A 203 5.58 15.67 -0.06
C VAL A 203 5.26 16.02 1.38
N THR A 204 4.08 16.57 1.59
CA THR A 204 3.45 16.68 2.91
C THR A 204 2.52 15.48 3.12
N PRO A 205 2.82 14.57 4.08
CA PRO A 205 1.99 13.41 4.32
C PRO A 205 0.72 13.78 5.11
N TYR A 206 -0.41 13.25 4.68
CA TYR A 206 -1.68 13.37 5.39
C TYR A 206 -2.36 12.01 5.52
N THR A 207 -2.41 11.46 6.74
CA THR A 207 -2.94 10.11 6.96
C THR A 207 -4.44 10.13 7.21
N ASN A 208 -5.18 9.27 6.50
CA ASN A 208 -6.58 8.98 6.81
C ASN A 208 -6.69 7.85 7.85
N PRO A 209 -7.72 7.82 8.70
CA PRO A 209 -7.92 6.72 9.63
C PRO A 209 -8.16 5.39 8.90
N LEU A 210 -7.71 4.29 9.50
CA LEU A 210 -8.10 2.96 9.04
C LEU A 210 -9.59 2.72 9.33
N PRO A 211 -10.27 1.91 8.50
CA PRO A 211 -11.66 1.53 8.74
C PRO A 211 -11.83 0.93 10.14
N GLN A 212 -12.94 1.27 10.80
CA GLN A 212 -13.32 0.66 12.06
C GLN A 212 -13.69 -0.81 11.85
N GLY A 213 -13.44 -1.66 12.85
CA GLY A 213 -13.83 -3.07 12.79
C GLY A 213 -12.86 -4.00 12.06
N LEU A 214 -11.70 -3.53 11.57
CA LEU A 214 -10.68 -4.42 11.02
C LEU A 214 -10.24 -5.45 12.07
N ASN A 215 -10.30 -6.73 11.70
CA ASN A 215 -9.84 -7.81 12.56
C ASN A 215 -8.29 -7.81 12.71
N ALA A 216 -7.80 -8.55 13.70
CA ALA A 216 -6.37 -8.59 14.01
C ALA A 216 -5.52 -9.12 12.84
N ARG A 217 -6.03 -10.12 12.10
CA ARG A 217 -5.36 -10.70 10.92
C ARG A 217 -5.16 -9.63 9.84
N THR A 218 -6.20 -8.90 9.49
CA THR A 218 -6.12 -7.83 8.47
C THR A 218 -5.15 -6.72 8.90
N LYS A 219 -5.18 -6.33 10.18
CA LYS A 219 -4.22 -5.35 10.72
C LYS A 219 -2.79 -5.86 10.63
N ALA A 220 -2.55 -7.11 11.00
CA ALA A 220 -1.23 -7.75 10.88
C ALA A 220 -0.76 -7.77 9.42
N PHE A 221 -1.63 -8.22 8.50
CA PHE A 221 -1.34 -8.26 7.08
C PHE A 221 -0.94 -6.86 6.54
N ILE A 222 -1.70 -5.82 6.86
CA ILE A 222 -1.41 -4.44 6.43
C ILE A 222 -0.05 -3.99 6.94
N VAL A 223 0.24 -4.18 8.23
CA VAL A 223 1.49 -3.72 8.86
C VAL A 223 2.70 -4.49 8.31
N PHE A 224 2.65 -5.82 8.30
CA PHE A 224 3.77 -6.64 7.81
C PHE A 224 4.06 -6.41 6.33
N ARG A 225 3.01 -6.25 5.51
CA ARG A 225 3.17 -5.92 4.09
C ARG A 225 3.95 -4.63 3.88
N GLU A 226 3.74 -3.62 4.70
CA GLU A 226 4.45 -2.35 4.55
C GLU A 226 5.93 -2.48 4.96
N TYR A 227 6.26 -3.20 6.04
CA TYR A 227 7.66 -3.47 6.40
C TYR A 227 8.42 -4.16 5.28
N LEU A 228 7.86 -5.22 4.71
CA LEU A 228 8.52 -5.93 3.62
C LEU A 228 8.53 -5.11 2.33
N GLY A 229 7.49 -4.31 2.09
CA GLY A 229 7.47 -3.36 0.99
C GLY A 229 8.57 -2.32 1.10
N ILE A 230 8.83 -1.78 2.30
CA ILE A 230 9.92 -0.84 2.55
C ILE A 230 11.27 -1.52 2.32
N VAL A 231 11.50 -2.71 2.87
CA VAL A 231 12.75 -3.46 2.65
C VAL A 231 12.95 -3.76 1.17
N GLY A 232 11.92 -4.30 0.50
CA GLY A 232 11.99 -4.64 -0.92
C GLY A 232 12.26 -3.43 -1.83
N TYR A 233 11.64 -2.29 -1.54
CA TYR A 233 11.86 -1.04 -2.28
C TYR A 233 13.24 -0.46 -2.01
N GLY A 234 13.72 -0.53 -0.76
CA GLY A 234 15.08 -0.11 -0.39
C GLY A 234 16.14 -0.93 -1.12
N LEU A 235 16.02 -2.26 -1.14
CA LEU A 235 16.94 -3.16 -1.86
C LEU A 235 16.93 -2.94 -3.38
N GLN A 236 15.81 -2.47 -3.95
CA GLN A 236 15.69 -2.13 -5.36
C GLN A 236 16.10 -0.69 -5.69
N GLY A 237 16.59 0.08 -4.70
CA GLY A 237 16.99 1.49 -4.89
C GLY A 237 15.84 2.45 -5.18
N ARG A 238 14.57 2.05 -4.95
CA ARG A 238 13.39 2.85 -5.31
C ARG A 238 13.20 4.11 -4.44
N PHE A 239 13.98 4.27 -3.40
CA PHE A 239 13.98 5.45 -2.54
C PHE A 239 15.10 6.43 -2.86
N LEU A 240 15.99 6.06 -3.80
CA LEU A 240 17.04 6.96 -4.27
C LEU A 240 16.46 8.00 -5.25
N PRO A 241 16.93 9.25 -5.22
CA PRO A 241 16.50 10.28 -6.16
C PRO A 241 16.70 9.84 -7.62
N ARG A 242 15.68 10.02 -8.44
CA ARG A 242 15.66 9.63 -9.85
C ARG A 242 14.63 10.44 -10.63
N GLU A 243 14.82 10.54 -11.91
CA GLU A 243 13.86 11.15 -12.81
C GLU A 243 12.82 10.11 -13.28
N PRO A 244 11.57 10.53 -13.55
CA PRO A 244 10.61 9.69 -14.25
C PRO A 244 11.18 9.23 -15.59
N SER A 245 11.06 7.94 -15.90
CA SER A 245 11.55 7.40 -17.18
C SER A 245 10.79 8.00 -18.36
N ALA A 246 11.46 8.25 -19.49
CA ALA A 246 10.82 8.67 -20.72
C ALA A 246 9.69 7.69 -21.18
N ALA A 247 9.81 6.41 -20.83
CA ALA A 247 8.76 5.42 -21.06
C ALA A 247 7.49 5.69 -20.22
N ASP A 248 7.60 6.38 -19.08
CA ASP A 248 6.44 6.74 -18.26
C ASP A 248 5.71 7.96 -18.81
N LEU A 249 6.43 8.79 -19.57
CA LEU A 249 5.91 10.01 -20.19
C LEU A 249 5.18 9.73 -21.52
N ASN A 250 5.24 8.50 -22.04
CA ASN A 250 4.59 8.14 -23.29
C ASN A 250 3.30 7.33 -23.05
N PRO A 251 2.11 7.95 -23.14
CA PRO A 251 0.83 7.26 -22.95
C PRO A 251 0.57 6.14 -23.95
N THR A 252 1.30 6.09 -25.08
CA THR A 252 1.17 5.02 -26.10
C THR A 252 2.02 3.78 -25.78
N ALA A 253 2.92 3.83 -24.79
CA ALA A 253 3.69 2.67 -24.32
C ALA A 253 2.87 1.71 -23.43
N ILE A 254 1.63 2.03 -23.20
CA ILE A 254 0.69 1.26 -22.41
C ILE A 254 0.00 0.21 -23.34
N VAL A 255 0.20 -1.11 -23.24
CA VAL A 255 -0.35 -2.21 -24.08
C VAL A 255 -1.70 -2.73 -23.54
N PRO A 256 -2.75 -3.01 -24.38
CA PRO A 256 -4.07 -3.47 -23.91
C PRO A 256 -4.00 -4.72 -23.02
N ILE A 257 -4.61 -4.68 -21.86
CA ILE A 257 -4.78 -5.84 -21.00
C ILE A 257 -6.06 -6.55 -21.41
N LYS A 258 -5.95 -7.85 -21.73
CA LYS A 258 -7.10 -8.74 -21.84
C LYS A 258 -7.87 -8.66 -20.53
N GLU A 259 -9.14 -8.31 -20.61
CA GLU A 259 -10.03 -8.08 -19.48
C GLU A 259 -10.02 -9.27 -18.51
N THR A 260 -9.40 -9.09 -17.35
CA THR A 260 -9.69 -9.90 -16.17
C THR A 260 -10.57 -9.03 -15.27
N PRO A 261 -11.77 -9.46 -14.92
CA PRO A 261 -12.70 -8.67 -14.11
C PRO A 261 -12.02 -8.22 -12.81
N PRO A 262 -12.30 -7.00 -12.31
CA PRO A 262 -11.68 -6.43 -11.10
C PRO A 262 -11.90 -7.24 -9.83
N ASP A 263 -12.91 -8.09 -9.79
CA ASP A 263 -13.27 -9.00 -8.70
C ASP A 263 -12.31 -10.19 -8.53
N GLN A 264 -11.52 -10.56 -9.55
CA GLN A 264 -10.53 -11.65 -9.46
C GLN A 264 -9.14 -11.20 -9.00
N LEU A 265 -8.91 -9.88 -8.88
CA LEU A 265 -7.66 -9.29 -8.40
C LEU A 265 -7.78 -8.71 -6.98
N VAL A 266 -8.93 -8.81 -6.37
CA VAL A 266 -9.15 -8.48 -4.97
C VAL A 266 -8.48 -9.56 -4.13
N ALA A 267 -7.60 -9.15 -3.22
CA ALA A 267 -7.30 -9.96 -2.04
C ALA A 267 -8.62 -10.54 -1.50
N PRO A 268 -8.66 -11.81 -1.06
CA PRO A 268 -9.91 -12.47 -0.73
C PRO A 268 -10.77 -11.53 0.10
N ALA A 269 -11.98 -11.29 -0.38
CA ALA A 269 -12.95 -10.48 0.30
C ALA A 269 -12.96 -10.94 1.76
N VAL A 270 -12.85 -9.97 2.67
CA VAL A 270 -13.10 -10.19 4.08
C VAL A 270 -14.55 -10.69 4.15
N ALA A 271 -14.72 -12.00 3.96
CA ALA A 271 -15.97 -12.67 4.24
C ALA A 271 -16.11 -12.73 5.75
N GLY A 272 -17.20 -12.21 6.21
CA GLY A 272 -17.84 -12.12 7.49
C GLY A 272 -17.20 -12.71 8.74
#